data_9b002f679982787f6296a0c02bfd2d85
#
_entry.id   9b002f679982787f6296a0c02bfd2d85
#
_cell.length_a   1.000
_cell.length_b   1.000
_cell.length_c   1.000
_cell.angle_alpha   90.00
_cell.angle_beta   90.00
_cell.angle_gamma   90.00
#
_symmetry.space_group_name_H-M   'P 1'
#
loop_
_entity.id
_entity.type
_entity.pdbx_description
1 polymer ?
#
loop_
_entity_poly.entity_id
_entity_poly.type
_entity_poly.pdbx_seq_one_letter_code
_entity_poly.pdbx_strand_id
1 'polypeptide(L)'
;HLQKITLITFEELVFPNIEQEVVVFIGEKGGEEKGIRIFEMNNLDDFDTLDLSQNGFKKLQHVKEKWTKYFVSAKEMELINTIKTDKRFTRFSDYGLINVGITTGNNNYFSVTDEVCEMYDLEDVTLPLIGRSSHLHGVYFTSQDWDENRKDGKRARLIYFPDTPLEQYSEKHKEYIKLGEDSGEDKGYKCSIRDRWYIVPSVWVPDAFFLRRNNLYPKFVLNRCNAVSTDTTHRIKFYEGVDPELVLISYYNSISFAFTEICGRSYGGGVLEILP
;
A
#
# COMPACT_ATOMS: atom_id res chain seq x y z
N HIS A 1 8.94 -26.73 -12.33
CA HIS A 1 8.88 -28.00 -12.93
C HIS A 1 7.63 -28.85 -12.62
N LEU A 2 6.56 -28.23 -12.12
CA LEU A 2 5.22 -28.80 -12.02
C LEU A 2 4.50 -28.62 -13.37
N GLN A 3 3.73 -29.63 -13.77
CA GLN A 3 2.94 -29.58 -15.01
C GLN A 3 1.51 -29.16 -14.71
N LYS A 4 0.91 -29.68 -13.66
CA LYS A 4 -0.43 -29.32 -13.25
C LYS A 4 -0.44 -28.80 -11.81
N ILE A 5 -1.28 -27.80 -11.57
CA ILE A 5 -1.43 -27.14 -10.27
C ILE A 5 -2.92 -27.11 -9.94
N THR A 6 -3.26 -27.58 -8.76
CA THR A 6 -4.60 -27.40 -8.19
C THR A 6 -4.47 -26.50 -6.97
N LEU A 7 -5.24 -25.42 -6.92
CA LEU A 7 -5.38 -24.55 -5.77
C LEU A 7 -6.78 -24.73 -5.18
N ILE A 8 -6.85 -24.80 -3.87
CA ILE A 8 -8.13 -24.82 -3.13
C ILE A 8 -8.07 -23.68 -2.13
N THR A 9 -9.03 -22.77 -2.20
CA THR A 9 -9.18 -21.60 -1.33
C THR A 9 -10.47 -21.71 -0.53
N PHE A 10 -10.57 -20.93 0.54
CA PHE A 10 -11.71 -20.94 1.45
C PHE A 10 -12.22 -19.51 1.62
N GLU A 11 -13.55 -19.31 1.62
CA GLU A 11 -14.18 -18.02 1.89
C GLU A 11 -14.11 -17.67 3.38
N GLU A 12 -14.28 -18.69 4.24
CA GLU A 12 -14.16 -18.53 5.68
C GLU A 12 -12.73 -18.79 6.15
N LEU A 13 -12.35 -18.16 7.26
CA LEU A 13 -11.05 -18.41 7.88
C LEU A 13 -10.98 -19.85 8.41
N VAL A 14 -10.03 -20.62 7.89
CA VAL A 14 -9.79 -22.02 8.30
C VAL A 14 -9.36 -22.11 9.77
N PHE A 15 -8.63 -21.10 10.26
CA PHE A 15 -8.20 -21.04 11.64
C PHE A 15 -8.88 -19.87 12.36
N PRO A 16 -9.80 -20.12 13.31
CA PRO A 16 -10.64 -19.05 13.91
C PRO A 16 -9.88 -17.93 14.63
N ASN A 17 -8.63 -18.18 15.03
CA ASN A 17 -7.82 -17.21 15.76
C ASN A 17 -6.71 -16.57 14.92
N ILE A 18 -6.67 -16.82 13.63
CA ILE A 18 -5.63 -16.34 12.72
C ILE A 18 -6.30 -15.66 11.53
N GLU A 19 -6.15 -14.34 11.44
CA GLU A 19 -6.65 -13.54 10.31
C GLU A 19 -5.77 -13.73 9.05
N GLN A 20 -5.57 -14.99 8.64
CA GLN A 20 -4.82 -15.33 7.43
C GLN A 20 -5.60 -16.31 6.58
N GLU A 21 -5.66 -16.01 5.29
CA GLU A 21 -6.21 -16.91 4.29
C GLU A 21 -5.30 -18.14 4.14
N VAL A 22 -5.93 -19.28 3.93
CA VAL A 22 -5.26 -20.57 3.71
C VAL A 22 -5.50 -21.02 2.28
N VAL A 23 -4.45 -21.50 1.64
CA VAL A 23 -4.53 -22.10 0.31
C VAL A 23 -3.91 -23.49 0.35
N VAL A 24 -4.68 -24.49 -0.07
CA VAL A 24 -4.13 -25.85 -0.30
C VAL A 24 -3.59 -25.91 -1.72
N PHE A 25 -2.35 -26.32 -1.83
CA PHE A 25 -1.63 -26.42 -3.09
C PHE A 25 -1.33 -27.89 -3.42
N ILE A 26 -1.82 -28.38 -4.56
CA ILE A 26 -1.50 -29.72 -5.09
C ILE A 26 -0.74 -29.56 -6.39
N GLY A 27 0.47 -30.07 -6.44
CA GLY A 27 1.34 -30.01 -7.61
C GLY A 27 1.61 -31.38 -8.21
N GLU A 28 1.38 -31.54 -9.51
CA GLU A 28 1.62 -32.76 -10.25
C GLU A 28 2.85 -32.60 -11.17
N LYS A 29 3.75 -33.59 -11.16
CA LYS A 29 4.90 -33.68 -12.07
C LYS A 29 4.57 -34.66 -13.22
N GLY A 30 5.04 -34.32 -14.41
CA GLY A 30 4.87 -35.15 -15.61
C GLY A 30 3.63 -34.79 -16.41
N GLY A 31 3.58 -35.22 -17.66
CA GLY A 31 2.55 -34.87 -18.64
C GLY A 31 3.01 -33.79 -19.61
N GLU A 32 2.33 -33.68 -20.73
CA GLU A 32 2.69 -32.76 -21.81
C GLU A 32 2.07 -31.38 -21.63
N GLU A 33 0.91 -31.28 -20.96
CA GLU A 33 0.17 -30.05 -20.82
C GLU A 33 0.36 -29.39 -19.44
N LYS A 34 0.66 -28.10 -19.47
CA LYS A 34 0.71 -27.26 -18.27
C LYS A 34 -0.65 -26.63 -17.99
N GLY A 35 -1.15 -26.81 -16.78
CA GLY A 35 -2.44 -26.26 -16.41
C GLY A 35 -2.56 -25.92 -14.93
N ILE A 36 -3.53 -25.06 -14.65
CA ILE A 36 -3.94 -24.71 -13.30
C ILE A 36 -5.46 -24.82 -13.19
N ARG A 37 -5.96 -25.35 -12.08
CA ARG A 37 -7.36 -25.33 -11.73
C ARG A 37 -7.54 -24.83 -10.31
N ILE A 38 -8.68 -24.21 -10.04
CA ILE A 38 -8.99 -23.61 -8.75
C ILE A 38 -10.35 -24.13 -8.28
N PHE A 39 -10.42 -24.42 -7.00
CA PHE A 39 -11.64 -24.71 -6.27
C PHE A 39 -11.79 -23.69 -5.16
N GLU A 40 -12.95 -23.07 -5.10
CA GLU A 40 -13.35 -22.14 -4.03
C GLU A 40 -14.35 -22.85 -3.14
N MET A 41 -14.07 -22.92 -1.85
CA MET A 41 -14.89 -23.58 -0.84
C MET A 41 -15.34 -22.56 0.19
N ASN A 42 -16.49 -22.78 0.83
CA ASN A 42 -16.91 -21.90 1.92
C ASN A 42 -16.03 -22.14 3.16
N ASN A 43 -15.87 -23.40 3.56
CA ASN A 43 -15.13 -23.78 4.77
C ASN A 43 -14.48 -25.17 4.62
N LEU A 44 -13.91 -25.69 5.71
CA LEU A 44 -13.23 -26.99 5.73
C LEU A 44 -14.20 -28.18 5.56
N ASP A 45 -15.45 -28.06 5.95
CA ASP A 45 -16.42 -29.17 5.87
C ASP A 45 -16.72 -29.51 4.40
N ASP A 46 -16.64 -28.53 3.50
CA ASP A 46 -16.78 -28.72 2.07
C ASP A 46 -15.67 -29.60 1.47
N PHE A 47 -14.56 -29.76 2.19
CA PHE A 47 -13.42 -30.54 1.71
C PHE A 47 -13.74 -32.03 1.56
N ASP A 48 -14.63 -32.56 2.42
CA ASP A 48 -15.03 -33.96 2.41
C ASP A 48 -15.86 -34.32 1.16
N THR A 49 -16.48 -33.31 0.53
CA THR A 49 -17.31 -33.48 -0.67
C THR A 49 -16.60 -33.05 -1.96
N LEU A 50 -15.33 -32.63 -1.86
CA LEU A 50 -14.58 -32.12 -2.99
C LEU A 50 -14.30 -33.19 -4.05
N ASP A 51 -14.90 -33.01 -5.21
CA ASP A 51 -14.57 -33.79 -6.41
C ASP A 51 -13.62 -33.01 -7.32
N LEU A 52 -12.36 -33.38 -7.32
CA LEU A 52 -11.33 -32.77 -8.16
C LEU A 52 -11.57 -32.92 -9.65
N SER A 53 -12.49 -33.79 -10.09
CA SER A 53 -12.81 -33.99 -11.52
C SER A 53 -13.72 -32.89 -12.10
N GLN A 54 -14.42 -32.14 -11.25
CA GLN A 54 -15.45 -31.18 -11.68
C GLN A 54 -14.86 -29.98 -12.46
N ASN A 55 -13.63 -29.55 -12.12
CA ASN A 55 -12.99 -28.41 -12.77
C ASN A 55 -11.84 -28.85 -13.70
N GLY A 56 -11.93 -28.45 -14.97
CA GLY A 56 -10.85 -28.64 -15.93
C GLY A 56 -9.65 -27.71 -15.68
N PHE A 57 -8.49 -28.14 -16.16
CA PHE A 57 -7.29 -27.30 -16.09
C PHE A 57 -7.35 -26.16 -17.11
N LYS A 58 -7.18 -24.92 -16.64
CA LYS A 58 -6.93 -23.74 -17.49
C LYS A 58 -5.47 -23.75 -17.92
N LYS A 59 -5.19 -23.44 -19.19
CA LYS A 59 -3.82 -23.38 -19.69
C LYS A 59 -3.01 -22.30 -18.95
N LEU A 60 -1.83 -22.68 -18.45
CA LEU A 60 -0.90 -21.75 -17.83
C LEU A 60 -0.27 -20.87 -18.93
N GLN A 61 -0.66 -19.61 -19.02
CA GLN A 61 -0.23 -18.71 -20.09
C GLN A 61 1.11 -18.02 -19.78
N HIS A 62 1.39 -17.72 -18.49
CA HIS A 62 2.63 -17.03 -18.09
C HIS A 62 3.13 -17.48 -16.72
N VAL A 63 4.45 -17.68 -16.62
CA VAL A 63 5.12 -18.11 -15.37
C VAL A 63 5.38 -16.95 -14.41
N LYS A 64 5.36 -15.70 -14.88
CA LYS A 64 5.72 -14.50 -14.11
C LYS A 64 4.55 -13.64 -13.64
N GLU A 65 3.33 -13.92 -14.09
CA GLU A 65 2.15 -13.17 -13.68
C GLU A 65 1.53 -13.73 -12.40
N LYS A 66 0.78 -12.88 -11.69
CA LYS A 66 0.07 -13.31 -10.49
C LYS A 66 -1.01 -14.34 -10.81
N TRP A 67 -1.21 -15.29 -9.91
CA TRP A 67 -2.18 -16.38 -10.08
C TRP A 67 -3.62 -15.93 -9.84
N THR A 68 -3.83 -14.77 -9.23
CA THR A 68 -5.17 -14.18 -9.02
C THR A 68 -6.00 -14.12 -10.30
N LYS A 69 -5.38 -13.94 -11.45
CA LYS A 69 -6.07 -13.97 -12.75
C LYS A 69 -6.80 -15.30 -13.07
N TYR A 70 -6.43 -16.41 -12.44
CA TYR A 70 -7.07 -17.70 -12.69
C TYR A 70 -8.35 -17.89 -11.90
N PHE A 71 -8.64 -17.03 -10.92
CA PHE A 71 -9.92 -16.97 -10.20
C PHE A 71 -11.05 -16.42 -11.07
N VAL A 72 -10.74 -15.62 -12.08
CA VAL A 72 -11.75 -15.11 -13.02
C VAL A 72 -12.07 -16.14 -14.12
N SER A 73 -13.25 -16.06 -14.68
CA SER A 73 -13.68 -16.94 -15.78
C SER A 73 -12.87 -16.69 -17.07
N ALA A 74 -12.91 -17.64 -18.00
CA ALA A 74 -12.24 -17.49 -19.29
C ALA A 74 -12.71 -16.25 -20.08
N LYS A 75 -14.02 -15.93 -20.00
CA LYS A 75 -14.63 -14.76 -20.65
C LYS A 75 -14.15 -13.46 -20.02
N GLU A 76 -14.07 -13.39 -18.72
CA GLU A 76 -13.52 -12.22 -18.02
C GLU A 76 -12.03 -12.04 -18.31
N MET A 77 -11.27 -13.13 -18.39
CA MET A 77 -9.87 -13.08 -18.78
C MET A 77 -9.67 -12.53 -20.21
N GLU A 78 -10.53 -12.93 -21.15
CA GLU A 78 -10.52 -12.39 -22.52
C GLU A 78 -10.82 -10.89 -22.52
N LEU A 79 -11.80 -10.45 -21.72
CA LEU A 79 -12.12 -9.03 -21.56
C LEU A 79 -10.94 -8.23 -20.97
N ILE A 80 -10.30 -8.75 -19.91
CA ILE A 80 -9.13 -8.14 -19.30
C ILE A 80 -7.99 -7.98 -20.31
N ASN A 81 -7.73 -9.01 -21.11
CA ASN A 81 -6.70 -8.96 -22.14
C ASN A 81 -7.04 -7.96 -23.27
N THR A 82 -8.31 -7.87 -23.64
CA THR A 82 -8.80 -6.88 -24.60
C THR A 82 -8.57 -5.46 -24.08
N ILE A 83 -8.95 -5.17 -22.84
CA ILE A 83 -8.73 -3.85 -22.22
C ILE A 83 -7.25 -3.50 -22.14
N LYS A 84 -6.37 -4.45 -21.77
CA LYS A 84 -4.91 -4.23 -21.70
C LYS A 84 -4.28 -3.82 -23.04
N THR A 85 -4.88 -4.18 -24.14
CA THR A 85 -4.39 -3.91 -25.50
C THR A 85 -5.12 -2.78 -26.22
N ASP A 86 -6.25 -2.33 -25.67
CA ASP A 86 -7.06 -1.26 -26.24
C ASP A 86 -6.46 0.12 -25.93
N LYS A 87 -6.13 0.88 -26.97
CA LYS A 87 -5.51 2.21 -26.88
C LYS A 87 -6.37 3.28 -26.19
N ARG A 88 -7.65 3.01 -25.98
CA ARG A 88 -8.54 3.91 -25.23
C ARG A 88 -8.28 3.87 -23.73
N PHE A 89 -7.59 2.83 -23.25
CA PHE A 89 -7.19 2.70 -21.85
C PHE A 89 -5.69 2.96 -21.73
N THR A 90 -5.34 3.82 -20.82
CA THR A 90 -3.96 4.19 -20.51
C THR A 90 -3.57 3.63 -19.15
N ARG A 91 -2.30 3.46 -18.92
CA ARG A 91 -1.78 3.01 -17.61
C ARG A 91 -1.56 4.23 -16.73
N PHE A 92 -1.66 4.03 -15.44
CA PHE A 92 -1.34 5.09 -14.47
C PHE A 92 0.10 5.62 -14.64
N SER A 93 1.04 4.73 -14.99
CA SER A 93 2.43 5.09 -15.29
C SER A 93 2.60 6.08 -16.45
N ASP A 94 1.59 6.25 -17.30
CA ASP A 94 1.62 7.22 -18.39
C ASP A 94 1.32 8.65 -17.89
N TYR A 95 0.81 8.80 -16.69
CA TYR A 95 0.44 10.08 -16.08
C TYR A 95 1.39 10.53 -14.97
N GLY A 96 2.14 9.62 -14.34
CA GLY A 96 3.02 9.99 -13.24
C GLY A 96 3.83 8.84 -12.67
N LEU A 97 4.70 9.20 -11.75
CA LEU A 97 5.51 8.25 -10.98
C LEU A 97 4.80 7.89 -9.69
N ILE A 98 4.83 6.60 -9.33
CA ILE A 98 4.37 6.09 -8.04
C ILE A 98 5.57 5.61 -7.25
N ASN A 99 5.73 6.13 -6.04
CA ASN A 99 6.79 5.73 -5.13
C ASN A 99 6.20 5.36 -3.75
N VAL A 100 6.90 4.49 -3.03
CA VAL A 100 6.56 4.20 -1.64
C VAL A 100 6.66 5.46 -0.79
N GLY A 101 5.81 5.59 0.21
CA GLY A 101 5.88 6.67 1.19
C GLY A 101 7.20 6.69 1.97
N ILE A 102 7.39 7.69 2.81
CA ILE A 102 8.64 7.91 3.54
C ILE A 102 8.88 6.77 4.52
N THR A 103 10.07 6.18 4.46
CA THR A 103 10.53 5.21 5.45
C THR A 103 11.32 5.94 6.52
N THR A 104 10.67 6.23 7.64
CA THR A 104 11.28 6.99 8.74
C THR A 104 12.30 6.20 9.54
N GLY A 105 12.13 4.90 9.64
CA GLY A 105 12.88 4.02 10.55
C GLY A 105 12.07 3.67 11.80
N ASN A 106 11.44 4.64 12.44
CA ASN A 106 10.41 4.45 13.46
C ASN A 106 9.34 5.53 13.36
N ASN A 107 8.16 5.15 12.86
CA ASN A 107 7.05 6.09 12.75
C ASN A 107 6.57 6.64 14.10
N ASN A 108 6.81 5.94 15.21
CA ASN A 108 6.42 6.43 16.53
C ASN A 108 7.27 7.60 17.02
N TYR A 109 8.53 7.65 16.63
CA TYR A 109 9.43 8.76 16.93
C TYR A 109 9.28 9.91 15.93
N PHE A 110 9.30 9.60 14.63
CA PHE A 110 9.29 10.63 13.59
C PHE A 110 7.92 11.20 13.26
N SER A 111 6.82 10.62 13.77
CA SER A 111 5.48 11.18 13.64
C SER A 111 4.98 11.65 15.01
N VAL A 112 4.65 12.93 15.13
CA VAL A 112 4.32 13.55 16.42
C VAL A 112 2.93 14.18 16.41
N THR A 113 2.38 14.35 17.62
CA THR A 113 1.18 15.14 17.90
C THR A 113 1.54 16.61 18.07
N ASP A 114 0.55 17.48 18.07
CA ASP A 114 0.77 18.90 18.38
C ASP A 114 1.33 19.10 19.79
N GLU A 115 0.91 18.32 20.77
CA GLU A 115 1.41 18.37 22.14
C GLU A 115 2.93 18.12 22.20
N VAL A 116 3.42 17.09 21.51
CA VAL A 116 4.86 16.83 21.44
C VAL A 116 5.60 17.92 20.67
N CYS A 117 4.98 18.44 19.61
CA CYS A 117 5.53 19.52 18.81
C CYS A 117 5.73 20.79 19.65
N GLU A 118 4.74 21.18 20.44
CA GLU A 118 4.81 22.33 21.35
C GLU A 118 5.83 22.12 22.49
N MET A 119 5.89 20.91 23.06
CA MET A 119 6.81 20.58 24.17
C MET A 119 8.27 20.77 23.79
N TYR A 120 8.63 20.47 22.56
CA TYR A 120 10.01 20.51 22.06
C TYR A 120 10.28 21.60 21.01
N ASP A 121 9.34 22.55 20.82
CA ASP A 121 9.48 23.64 19.84
C ASP A 121 9.81 23.13 18.41
N LEU A 122 9.05 22.11 17.94
CA LEU A 122 9.36 21.43 16.67
C LEU A 122 8.59 21.98 15.46
N GLU A 123 7.88 23.07 15.58
CA GLU A 123 6.99 23.58 14.51
C GLU A 123 7.74 23.88 13.21
N ASP A 124 8.91 24.50 13.32
CA ASP A 124 9.76 24.91 12.18
C ASP A 124 10.48 23.72 11.51
N VAL A 125 10.52 22.58 12.19
CA VAL A 125 11.15 21.33 11.70
C VAL A 125 10.13 20.22 11.51
N THR A 126 8.86 20.55 11.24
CA THR A 126 7.82 19.57 10.93
C THR A 126 7.10 19.86 9.63
N LEU A 127 6.55 18.81 9.03
CA LEU A 127 5.70 18.86 7.84
C LEU A 127 4.33 18.22 8.12
N PRO A 128 3.25 18.70 7.47
CA PRO A 128 1.97 18.01 7.49
C PRO A 128 2.12 16.55 7.07
N LEU A 129 1.54 15.62 7.85
CA LEU A 129 1.75 14.19 7.68
C LEU A 129 0.46 13.40 7.58
N ILE A 130 0.42 12.48 6.61
CA ILE A 130 -0.51 11.35 6.58
C ILE A 130 0.25 10.14 7.13
N GLY A 131 0.07 9.85 8.42
CA GLY A 131 0.74 8.76 9.12
C GLY A 131 -0.01 7.43 9.06
N ARG A 132 -1.32 7.47 8.80
CA ARG A 132 -2.21 6.30 8.73
C ARG A 132 -3.31 6.52 7.70
N SER A 133 -3.87 5.41 7.17
CA SER A 133 -5.02 5.45 6.25
C SER A 133 -6.26 6.15 6.86
N SER A 134 -6.42 6.07 8.18
CA SER A 134 -7.50 6.76 8.92
C SER A 134 -7.38 8.29 8.95
N HIS A 135 -6.29 8.87 8.47
CA HIS A 135 -6.15 10.32 8.29
C HIS A 135 -6.85 10.83 7.01
N LEU A 136 -7.22 9.92 6.10
CA LEU A 136 -7.80 10.22 4.79
C LEU A 136 -9.29 9.88 4.78
N HIS A 137 -10.15 10.87 4.59
CA HIS A 137 -11.60 10.68 4.61
C HIS A 137 -12.24 10.76 3.22
N GLY A 138 -11.71 11.59 2.32
CA GLY A 138 -12.26 11.83 0.99
C GLY A 138 -11.28 11.54 -0.15
N VAL A 139 -11.53 12.15 -1.29
CA VAL A 139 -10.68 12.12 -2.48
C VAL A 139 -9.70 13.31 -2.55
N TYR A 140 -9.83 14.24 -1.64
CA TYR A 140 -8.91 15.34 -1.39
C TYR A 140 -8.40 15.28 0.03
N PHE A 141 -7.15 15.63 0.25
CA PHE A 141 -6.59 15.89 1.57
C PHE A 141 -6.25 17.38 1.68
N THR A 142 -7.05 18.10 2.44
CA THR A 142 -7.00 19.56 2.57
C THR A 142 -6.35 19.99 3.88
N SER A 143 -6.07 21.28 4.03
CA SER A 143 -5.60 21.84 5.31
C SER A 143 -6.64 21.67 6.42
N GLN A 144 -7.93 21.68 6.08
CA GLN A 144 -8.99 21.41 7.06
C GLN A 144 -8.91 19.95 7.58
N ASP A 145 -8.72 18.95 6.68
CA ASP A 145 -8.57 17.54 7.08
C ASP A 145 -7.35 17.35 7.98
N TRP A 146 -6.25 18.06 7.68
CA TRP A 146 -5.05 18.03 8.50
C TRP A 146 -5.29 18.64 9.87
N ASP A 147 -5.96 19.79 9.94
CA ASP A 147 -6.32 20.46 11.21
C ASP A 147 -7.26 19.61 12.06
N GLU A 148 -8.22 18.91 11.44
CA GLU A 148 -9.11 17.97 12.14
C GLU A 148 -8.31 16.79 12.71
N ASN A 149 -7.40 16.21 11.94
CA ASN A 149 -6.53 15.14 12.41
C ASN A 149 -5.66 15.58 13.61
N ARG A 150 -5.17 16.82 13.62
CA ARG A 150 -4.39 17.39 14.73
C ARG A 150 -5.25 17.58 15.98
N LYS A 151 -6.44 18.17 15.83
CA LYS A 151 -7.40 18.38 16.93
C LYS A 151 -7.84 17.06 17.56
N ASP A 152 -7.92 16.00 16.78
CA ASP A 152 -8.19 14.64 17.27
C ASP A 152 -6.97 14.00 17.98
N GLY A 153 -5.89 14.72 18.19
CA GLY A 153 -4.67 14.20 18.83
C GLY A 153 -3.91 13.15 18.00
N LYS A 154 -4.17 13.08 16.69
CA LYS A 154 -3.46 12.15 15.82
C LYS A 154 -2.02 12.64 15.56
N ARG A 155 -1.12 11.71 15.31
CA ARG A 155 0.26 12.02 14.90
C ARG A 155 0.26 12.48 13.44
N ALA A 156 -0.04 13.76 13.23
CA ALA A 156 -0.22 14.36 11.92
C ALA A 156 0.92 15.30 11.48
N ARG A 157 2.07 15.23 12.17
CA ARG A 157 3.28 15.98 11.84
C ARG A 157 4.47 15.03 11.66
N LEU A 158 5.22 15.19 10.59
CA LEU A 158 6.49 14.49 10.37
C LEU A 158 7.63 15.37 10.86
N ILE A 159 8.49 14.84 11.73
CA ILE A 159 9.77 15.48 12.05
C ILE A 159 10.66 15.46 10.82
N TYR A 160 11.09 16.65 10.41
CA TYR A 160 11.96 16.85 9.25
C TYR A 160 13.04 17.87 9.59
N PHE A 161 14.06 17.41 10.29
CA PHE A 161 15.22 18.22 10.58
C PHE A 161 15.98 18.55 9.30
N PRO A 162 16.43 19.82 9.10
CA PRO A 162 17.34 20.17 8.02
C PRO A 162 18.68 19.48 8.21
N ASP A 163 19.37 19.11 7.12
CA ASP A 163 20.67 18.44 7.20
C ASP A 163 21.80 19.42 7.54
N THR A 164 21.81 19.88 8.79
CA THR A 164 22.80 20.80 9.35
C THR A 164 23.55 20.16 10.52
N PRO A 165 24.73 20.69 10.93
CA PRO A 165 25.40 20.25 12.14
C PRO A 165 24.55 20.41 13.39
N LEU A 166 24.67 19.47 14.35
CA LEU A 166 23.87 19.42 15.58
C LEU A 166 23.93 20.75 16.38
N GLU A 167 25.05 21.43 16.34
CA GLU A 167 25.30 22.69 17.05
C GLU A 167 24.37 23.82 16.59
N GLN A 168 23.85 23.73 15.36
CA GLN A 168 22.99 24.76 14.77
C GLN A 168 21.51 24.61 15.18
N TYR A 169 21.12 23.49 15.79
CA TYR A 169 19.78 23.32 16.30
C TYR A 169 19.55 24.03 17.61
N SER A 170 18.29 24.39 17.88
CA SER A 170 17.88 24.92 19.19
C SER A 170 18.15 23.90 20.30
N GLU A 171 18.20 24.37 21.55
CA GLU A 171 18.35 23.44 22.70
C GLU A 171 17.17 22.48 22.79
N LYS A 172 15.96 22.91 22.45
CA LYS A 172 14.76 22.05 22.43
C LYS A 172 14.82 20.96 21.37
N HIS A 173 15.32 21.29 20.18
CA HIS A 173 15.56 20.29 19.14
C HIS A 173 16.61 19.26 19.58
N LYS A 174 17.69 19.71 20.22
CA LYS A 174 18.73 18.82 20.78
C LYS A 174 18.17 17.92 21.87
N GLU A 175 17.29 18.45 22.76
CA GLU A 175 16.59 17.65 23.76
C GLU A 175 15.76 16.54 23.11
N TYR A 176 15.03 16.83 22.00
CA TYR A 176 14.26 15.83 21.29
C TYR A 176 15.14 14.78 20.61
N ILE A 177 16.23 15.19 19.97
CA ILE A 177 17.21 14.26 19.37
C ILE A 177 17.79 13.35 20.45
N LYS A 178 18.19 13.91 21.60
CA LYS A 178 18.70 13.15 22.73
C LYS A 178 17.69 12.16 23.29
N LEU A 179 16.40 12.53 23.37
CA LEU A 179 15.33 11.62 23.75
C LEU A 179 15.32 10.38 22.84
N GLY A 180 15.52 10.56 21.53
CA GLY A 180 15.64 9.46 20.58
C GLY A 180 16.85 8.57 20.83
N GLU A 181 17.99 9.14 21.16
CA GLU A 181 19.21 8.41 21.52
C GLU A 181 19.01 7.60 22.84
N ASP A 182 18.44 8.24 23.85
CA ASP A 182 18.16 7.62 25.15
C ASP A 182 17.15 6.47 25.03
N SER A 183 16.21 6.56 24.09
CA SER A 183 15.25 5.49 23.76
C SER A 183 15.77 4.46 22.76
N GLY A 184 16.96 4.66 22.17
CA GLY A 184 17.62 3.72 21.28
C GLY A 184 17.12 3.77 19.83
N GLU A 185 16.48 4.87 19.40
CA GLU A 185 15.99 5.04 18.03
C GLU A 185 17.14 5.10 17.01
N ASP A 186 18.28 5.64 17.40
CA ASP A 186 19.54 5.71 16.64
C ASP A 186 20.05 4.31 16.24
N LYS A 187 19.76 3.29 17.08
CA LYS A 187 20.22 1.90 16.91
C LYS A 187 19.35 1.09 15.94
N GLY A 188 18.15 1.59 15.61
CA GLY A 188 17.28 0.96 14.63
C GLY A 188 17.96 0.86 13.26
N TYR A 189 17.84 -0.30 12.57
CA TYR A 189 18.54 -0.57 11.31
C TYR A 189 18.48 0.59 10.30
N LYS A 190 17.31 1.20 10.11
CA LYS A 190 17.14 2.30 9.14
C LYS A 190 17.77 3.62 9.61
N CYS A 191 17.84 3.83 10.90
CA CYS A 191 18.49 5.02 11.50
C CYS A 191 20.00 4.86 11.55
N SER A 192 20.49 3.69 11.98
CA SER A 192 21.92 3.42 12.15
C SER A 192 22.77 3.46 10.89
N ILE A 193 22.14 3.31 9.71
CA ILE A 193 22.84 3.40 8.41
C ILE A 193 22.90 4.82 7.84
N ARG A 194 22.35 5.82 8.54
CA ARG A 194 22.38 7.24 8.13
C ARG A 194 23.59 7.94 8.76
N ASP A 195 24.16 8.91 8.06
CA ASP A 195 25.24 9.73 8.60
C ASP A 195 24.80 10.48 9.87
N ARG A 196 23.57 10.99 9.86
CA ARG A 196 22.87 11.53 11.01
C ARG A 196 21.55 10.79 11.15
N TRP A 197 21.42 9.98 12.19
CA TRP A 197 20.31 9.06 12.38
C TRP A 197 18.92 9.74 12.34
N TYR A 198 18.85 10.99 12.83
CA TYR A 198 17.63 11.79 12.92
C TYR A 198 17.23 12.48 11.61
N ILE A 199 18.05 12.46 10.58
CA ILE A 199 17.72 13.01 9.26
C ILE A 199 16.92 11.97 8.46
N VAL A 200 15.66 12.32 8.16
CA VAL A 200 14.78 11.44 7.36
C VAL A 200 15.08 11.67 5.87
N PRO A 201 15.49 10.62 5.14
CA PRO A 201 15.84 10.76 3.73
C PRO A 201 14.59 10.79 2.82
N SER A 202 14.80 11.29 1.59
CA SER A 202 13.80 11.22 0.50
C SER A 202 12.45 11.86 0.84
N VAL A 203 12.46 12.95 1.60
CA VAL A 203 11.27 13.73 1.92
C VAL A 203 10.97 14.68 0.75
N TRP A 204 9.79 14.56 0.18
CA TRP A 204 9.27 15.46 -0.84
C TRP A 204 7.73 15.43 -0.82
N VAL A 205 7.11 16.53 -1.22
CA VAL A 205 5.66 16.70 -1.24
C VAL A 205 5.08 16.11 -2.53
N PRO A 206 4.25 15.06 -2.45
CA PRO A 206 3.59 14.48 -3.61
C PRO A 206 2.36 15.30 -4.04
N ASP A 207 1.96 15.12 -5.29
CA ASP A 207 0.72 15.70 -5.83
C ASP A 207 -0.51 14.92 -5.38
N ALA A 208 -0.33 13.61 -5.12
CA ALA A 208 -1.40 12.72 -4.68
C ALA A 208 -0.88 11.51 -3.89
N PHE A 209 -1.81 10.80 -3.29
CA PHE A 209 -1.57 9.59 -2.51
C PHE A 209 -2.43 8.44 -3.03
N PHE A 210 -1.87 7.24 -2.98
CA PHE A 210 -2.58 6.00 -3.20
C PHE A 210 -2.46 5.15 -1.93
N LEU A 211 -3.56 4.73 -1.33
CA LEU A 211 -3.50 3.92 -0.13
C LEU A 211 -2.88 2.56 -0.44
N ARG A 212 -1.87 2.19 0.34
CA ARG A 212 -1.23 0.89 0.22
C ARG A 212 -2.17 -0.24 0.65
N ARG A 213 -2.93 -0.04 1.72
CA ARG A 213 -3.88 -1.01 2.25
C ARG A 213 -5.28 -0.44 2.19
N ASN A 214 -6.15 -1.15 1.51
CA ASN A 214 -7.54 -0.77 1.28
C ASN A 214 -8.45 -1.87 1.80
N ASN A 215 -9.64 -1.50 2.25
CA ASN A 215 -10.65 -2.45 2.70
C ASN A 215 -11.79 -2.54 1.67
N LEU A 216 -12.68 -1.55 1.61
CA LEU A 216 -13.85 -1.61 0.73
C LEU A 216 -13.53 -1.32 -0.75
N TYR A 217 -12.63 -0.38 -0.99
CA TYR A 217 -12.23 0.04 -2.35
C TYR A 217 -10.88 0.74 -2.32
N PRO A 218 -10.13 0.70 -3.43
CA PRO A 218 -8.85 1.40 -3.55
C PRO A 218 -9.07 2.92 -3.47
N LYS A 219 -8.31 3.60 -2.61
CA LYS A 219 -8.39 5.04 -2.46
C LYS A 219 -7.21 5.74 -3.14
N PHE A 220 -7.57 6.68 -4.01
CA PHE A 220 -6.69 7.65 -4.65
C PHE A 220 -7.09 9.05 -4.18
N VAL A 221 -6.14 9.84 -3.66
CA VAL A 221 -6.43 11.10 -2.95
C VAL A 221 -5.48 12.18 -3.44
N LEU A 222 -6.01 13.32 -3.89
CA LEU A 222 -5.21 14.48 -4.26
C LEU A 222 -4.75 15.25 -3.01
N ASN A 223 -3.49 15.70 -3.03
CA ASN A 223 -2.86 16.45 -1.95
C ASN A 223 -3.13 17.96 -2.13
N ARG A 224 -3.92 18.53 -1.24
CA ARG A 224 -4.24 19.97 -1.20
C ARG A 224 -3.72 20.67 0.06
N CYS A 225 -2.86 19.97 0.82
CA CYS A 225 -2.30 20.44 2.08
C CYS A 225 -0.75 20.48 2.09
N ASN A 226 -0.11 20.18 0.97
CA ASN A 226 1.35 19.97 0.91
C ASN A 226 1.85 18.94 1.92
N ALA A 227 1.02 17.96 2.25
CA ALA A 227 1.36 16.91 3.19
C ALA A 227 2.33 15.90 2.58
N VAL A 228 3.09 15.26 3.45
CA VAL A 228 3.90 14.08 3.13
C VAL A 228 3.25 12.83 3.72
N SER A 229 3.74 11.65 3.40
CA SER A 229 3.21 10.41 3.96
C SER A 229 4.29 9.39 4.31
N THR A 230 4.02 8.62 5.35
CA THR A 230 4.80 7.41 5.65
C THR A 230 4.49 6.30 4.65
N ASP A 231 5.11 5.14 4.80
CA ASP A 231 4.94 3.94 3.97
C ASP A 231 3.54 3.29 4.04
N THR A 232 2.60 3.93 4.73
CA THR A 232 1.17 3.57 4.72
C THR A 232 0.46 3.94 3.42
N THR A 233 1.04 4.87 2.65
CA THR A 233 0.54 5.26 1.33
C THR A 233 1.68 5.26 0.30
N HIS A 234 1.32 5.19 -0.97
CA HIS A 234 2.22 5.49 -2.08
C HIS A 234 2.10 6.95 -2.45
N ARG A 235 3.23 7.57 -2.81
CA ARG A 235 3.34 8.97 -3.22
C ARG A 235 3.33 9.06 -4.73
N ILE A 236 2.56 9.98 -5.26
CA ILE A 236 2.39 10.18 -6.70
C ILE A 236 2.94 11.56 -7.07
N LYS A 237 3.73 11.58 -8.14
CA LYS A 237 4.17 12.80 -8.81
C LYS A 237 3.71 12.75 -10.25
N PHE A 238 2.82 13.66 -10.65
CA PHE A 238 2.35 13.72 -12.03
C PHE A 238 3.43 14.30 -12.95
N TYR A 239 3.38 13.86 -14.21
CA TYR A 239 4.19 14.46 -15.25
C TYR A 239 3.66 15.87 -15.63
N GLU A 240 4.53 16.67 -16.20
CA GLU A 240 4.17 18.00 -16.67
C GLU A 240 3.01 17.93 -17.71
N GLY A 241 2.03 18.83 -17.56
CA GLY A 241 0.86 18.88 -18.43
C GLY A 241 -0.26 17.89 -18.09
N VAL A 242 -0.06 17.01 -17.11
CA VAL A 242 -1.13 16.12 -16.62
C VAL A 242 -2.05 16.91 -15.69
N ASP A 243 -3.36 16.85 -15.94
CA ASP A 243 -4.38 17.38 -15.04
C ASP A 243 -4.72 16.35 -13.95
N PRO A 244 -4.40 16.61 -12.67
CA PRO A 244 -4.65 15.69 -11.58
C PRO A 244 -6.13 15.38 -11.36
N GLU A 245 -7.03 16.34 -11.62
CA GLU A 245 -8.48 16.16 -11.44
C GLU A 245 -9.04 15.17 -12.47
N LEU A 246 -8.58 15.27 -13.72
CA LEU A 246 -8.98 14.32 -14.76
C LEU A 246 -8.48 12.91 -14.45
N VAL A 247 -7.28 12.76 -13.91
CA VAL A 247 -6.75 11.45 -13.47
C VAL A 247 -7.58 10.91 -12.32
N LEU A 248 -7.92 11.75 -11.33
CA LEU A 248 -8.75 11.37 -10.20
C LEU A 248 -10.11 10.84 -10.65
N ILE A 249 -10.83 11.60 -11.48
CA ILE A 249 -12.15 11.22 -11.99
C ILE A 249 -12.06 9.95 -12.85
N SER A 250 -11.02 9.86 -13.69
CA SER A 250 -10.81 8.70 -14.56
C SER A 250 -10.45 7.42 -13.78
N TYR A 251 -9.87 7.54 -12.59
CA TYR A 251 -9.51 6.38 -11.78
C TYR A 251 -10.72 5.71 -11.13
N TYR A 252 -11.72 6.48 -10.67
CA TYR A 252 -12.87 5.96 -9.93
C TYR A 252 -13.91 5.31 -10.86
N ASN A 253 -13.58 4.14 -11.39
CA ASN A 253 -14.45 3.32 -12.23
C ASN A 253 -14.24 1.83 -11.98
N SER A 254 -15.18 1.00 -12.44
CA SER A 254 -15.16 -0.45 -12.24
C SER A 254 -13.95 -1.15 -12.87
N ILE A 255 -13.44 -0.64 -13.99
CA ILE A 255 -12.28 -1.24 -14.66
C ILE A 255 -11.02 -1.03 -13.81
N SER A 256 -10.77 0.21 -13.35
CA SER A 256 -9.64 0.51 -12.47
C SER A 256 -9.68 -0.32 -11.18
N PHE A 257 -10.86 -0.49 -10.60
CA PHE A 257 -11.03 -1.28 -9.39
C PHE A 257 -10.76 -2.76 -9.65
N ALA A 258 -11.33 -3.35 -10.71
CA ALA A 258 -11.07 -4.73 -11.09
C ALA A 258 -9.58 -4.99 -11.34
N PHE A 259 -8.89 -4.10 -12.06
CA PHE A 259 -7.45 -4.22 -12.26
C PHE A 259 -6.66 -4.09 -10.96
N THR A 260 -7.09 -3.23 -10.06
CA THR A 260 -6.44 -3.06 -8.75
C THR A 260 -6.58 -4.32 -7.90
N GLU A 261 -7.74 -4.96 -7.89
CA GLU A 261 -7.94 -6.23 -7.19
C GLU A 261 -7.12 -7.37 -7.79
N ILE A 262 -7.13 -7.52 -9.12
CA ILE A 262 -6.35 -8.57 -9.81
C ILE A 262 -4.85 -8.39 -9.58
N CYS A 263 -4.37 -7.15 -9.55
CA CYS A 263 -2.97 -6.82 -9.34
C CYS A 263 -2.58 -6.71 -7.86
N GLY A 264 -3.52 -6.51 -6.97
CA GLY A 264 -3.32 -6.41 -5.53
C GLY A 264 -2.95 -7.74 -4.87
N ARG A 265 -2.75 -7.69 -3.57
CA ARG A 265 -2.59 -8.87 -2.71
C ARG A 265 -3.70 -8.85 -1.68
N SER A 266 -4.52 -9.88 -1.68
CA SER A 266 -5.51 -10.06 -0.62
C SER A 266 -4.83 -10.59 0.64
N TYR A 267 -5.26 -10.06 1.77
CA TYR A 267 -4.92 -10.54 3.10
C TYR A 267 -6.22 -10.89 3.85
N GLY A 268 -6.11 -11.72 4.85
CA GLY A 268 -7.23 -12.04 5.74
C GLY A 268 -7.89 -10.77 6.31
N GLY A 269 -9.19 -10.83 6.58
CA GLY A 269 -9.97 -9.68 7.04
C GLY A 269 -10.36 -8.67 5.94
N GLY A 270 -10.31 -9.06 4.66
CA GLY A 270 -10.77 -8.24 3.53
C GLY A 270 -9.84 -7.10 3.15
N VAL A 271 -8.56 -7.16 3.52
CA VAL A 271 -7.57 -6.12 3.20
C VAL A 271 -6.93 -6.40 1.85
N LEU A 272 -7.01 -5.45 0.93
CA LEU A 272 -6.30 -5.44 -0.34
C LEU A 272 -5.05 -4.58 -0.24
N GLU A 273 -3.86 -5.16 -0.38
CA GLU A 273 -2.60 -4.43 -0.49
C GLU A 273 -2.26 -4.18 -1.95
N ILE A 274 -2.00 -2.92 -2.27
CA ILE A 274 -1.57 -2.48 -3.60
C ILE A 274 -0.10 -2.13 -3.50
N LEU A 275 0.68 -2.59 -4.47
CA LEU A 275 2.11 -2.29 -4.60
C LEU A 275 2.31 -1.36 -5.80
N PRO A 276 3.30 -0.44 -5.74
CA PRO A 276 3.60 0.45 -6.85
C PRO A 276 4.11 -0.29 -8.08
#